data_5430dbf875d64f0b8a068ebe71d11a12
#
_entry.id   5430dbf875d64f0b8a068ebe71d11a12
#
_cell.length_a   1.000
_cell.length_b   1.000
_cell.length_c   1.000
_cell.angle_alpha   90.00
_cell.angle_beta   90.00
_cell.angle_gamma   90.00
#
_symmetry.space_group_name_H-M   'P 1'
#
loop_
_entity.id
_entity.type
_entity.pdbx_description
1 polymer ?
#
loop_
_entity_poly.entity_id
_entity_poly.type
_entity_poly.pdbx_seq_one_letter_code
_entity_poly.pdbx_strand_id
1 'polypeptide(L)'
;MAAGQTLDHQPRSRVRQEKKRRDALIALACRCGWEIGYLDEVWWSRLSQPHLHSWSEPDDPLRLQELSADKNDPDPQALACYGMLSPESGRMHLRFVSGRPVSQVTTDFLQWLCEQVQAQGKRVLVLIWDNASWHVSKQVKTWLREHNQAVRQEAQPETARVRIIPCWLPTKSPWLNRIEPKWVHGKRAIVEPARKLSARELRQRVCDYFGCEQTELLTQKVS
;
A
#
# COMPACT_ATOMS: atom_id res chain seq x y z
N MET A 1 37.23 -10.29 -3.29
CA MET A 1 36.82 -9.31 -4.32
C MET A 1 35.31 -9.16 -4.19
N ALA A 2 34.84 -8.05 -3.60
CA ALA A 2 33.43 -7.77 -3.42
C ALA A 2 32.88 -7.18 -4.73
N ALA A 3 31.91 -7.85 -5.34
CA ALA A 3 31.19 -7.34 -6.49
C ALA A 3 30.40 -6.10 -6.09
N GLY A 4 30.80 -4.94 -6.60
CA GLY A 4 30.09 -3.69 -6.39
C GLY A 4 28.70 -3.77 -7.03
N GLN A 5 27.66 -3.65 -6.22
CA GLN A 5 26.30 -3.41 -6.70
C GLN A 5 26.29 -2.05 -7.39
N THR A 6 26.17 -2.04 -8.71
CA THR A 6 25.88 -0.86 -9.51
C THR A 6 24.51 -0.34 -9.10
N LEU A 7 24.50 0.78 -8.38
CA LEU A 7 23.29 1.53 -8.08
C LEU A 7 22.74 2.06 -9.41
N ASP A 8 21.65 1.45 -9.87
CA ASP A 8 20.91 1.88 -11.06
C ASP A 8 20.25 3.23 -10.79
N HIS A 9 21.02 4.30 -11.04
CA HIS A 9 20.53 5.67 -10.91
C HIS A 9 19.74 6.03 -12.18
N GLN A 10 18.42 6.10 -12.07
CA GLN A 10 17.62 6.71 -13.14
C GLN A 10 18.16 8.12 -13.46
N PRO A 11 18.27 8.49 -14.76
CA PRO A 11 18.71 9.83 -15.15
C PRO A 11 17.80 10.88 -14.51
N ARG A 12 18.36 11.94 -13.93
CA ARG A 12 17.63 13.05 -13.28
C ARG A 12 16.55 13.65 -14.18
N SER A 13 16.74 13.65 -15.49
CA SER A 13 15.77 14.09 -16.50
C SER A 13 14.49 13.25 -16.48
N ARG A 14 14.58 11.92 -16.37
CA ARG A 14 13.44 10.99 -16.32
C ARG A 14 12.63 11.19 -15.05
N VAL A 15 13.28 11.26 -13.90
CA VAL A 15 12.61 11.55 -12.60
C VAL A 15 11.84 12.87 -12.66
N ARG A 16 12.42 13.90 -13.28
CA ARG A 16 11.76 15.20 -13.46
C ARG A 16 10.53 15.12 -14.37
N GLN A 17 10.60 14.33 -15.44
CA GLN A 17 9.46 14.11 -16.34
C GLN A 17 8.32 13.35 -15.67
N GLU A 18 8.63 12.27 -14.95
CA GLU A 18 7.64 11.46 -14.23
C GLU A 18 6.95 12.29 -13.12
N LYS A 19 7.71 13.12 -12.40
CA LYS A 19 7.16 14.09 -11.44
C LYS A 19 6.21 15.09 -12.11
N LYS A 20 6.61 15.70 -13.24
CA LYS A 20 5.77 16.64 -13.98
C LYS A 20 4.48 15.97 -14.47
N ARG A 21 4.56 14.72 -14.95
CA ARG A 21 3.38 13.94 -15.36
C ARG A 21 2.42 13.70 -14.20
N ARG A 22 2.94 13.28 -13.03
CA ARG A 22 2.14 13.12 -11.81
C ARG A 22 1.44 14.42 -11.44
N ASP A 23 2.17 15.53 -11.38
CA ASP A 23 1.64 16.82 -10.96
C ASP A 23 0.56 17.33 -11.94
N ALA A 24 0.74 17.11 -13.24
CA ALA A 24 -0.25 17.43 -14.26
C ALA A 24 -1.52 16.56 -14.14
N LEU A 25 -1.37 15.26 -13.84
CA LEU A 25 -2.51 14.37 -13.61
C LEU A 25 -3.28 14.75 -12.34
N ILE A 26 -2.59 15.12 -11.27
CA ILE A 26 -3.22 15.61 -10.03
C ILE A 26 -4.02 16.88 -10.33
N ALA A 27 -3.43 17.87 -11.00
CA ALA A 27 -4.10 19.10 -11.36
C ALA A 27 -5.33 18.88 -12.25
N LEU A 28 -5.25 17.93 -13.19
CA LEU A 28 -6.38 17.54 -14.03
C LEU A 28 -7.48 16.86 -13.20
N ALA A 29 -7.12 15.91 -12.33
CA ALA A 29 -8.05 15.19 -11.47
C ALA A 29 -8.84 16.15 -10.56
N CYS A 30 -8.17 17.11 -9.95
CA CYS A 30 -8.82 18.15 -9.12
C CYS A 30 -9.84 18.96 -9.93
N ARG A 31 -9.51 19.37 -11.16
CA ARG A 31 -10.44 20.13 -12.02
C ARG A 31 -11.64 19.31 -12.48
N CYS A 32 -11.46 18.02 -12.71
CA CYS A 32 -12.50 17.13 -13.21
C CYS A 32 -13.30 16.44 -12.10
N GLY A 33 -12.98 16.68 -10.82
CA GLY A 33 -13.63 15.99 -9.69
C GLY A 33 -13.34 14.48 -9.65
N TRP A 34 -12.22 14.05 -10.25
CA TRP A 34 -11.78 12.65 -10.20
C TRP A 34 -11.20 12.29 -8.84
N GLU A 35 -11.28 11.01 -8.49
CA GLU A 35 -10.61 10.52 -7.30
C GLU A 35 -9.09 10.42 -7.53
N ILE A 36 -8.31 10.81 -6.53
CA ILE A 36 -6.86 10.62 -6.49
C ILE A 36 -6.57 9.62 -5.38
N GLY A 37 -5.83 8.56 -5.71
CA GLY A 37 -5.41 7.54 -4.75
C GLY A 37 -3.91 7.37 -4.74
N TYR A 38 -3.31 7.36 -3.54
CA TYR A 38 -1.93 6.94 -3.33
C TYR A 38 -1.93 5.52 -2.78
N LEU A 39 -1.45 4.57 -3.57
CA LEU A 39 -1.44 3.14 -3.23
C LEU A 39 -0.04 2.70 -2.81
N ASP A 40 -0.01 1.81 -1.83
CA ASP A 40 1.20 1.14 -1.36
C ASP A 40 0.86 -0.09 -0.52
N GLU A 41 1.85 -0.95 -0.26
CA GLU A 41 1.76 -2.06 0.66
C GLU A 41 2.62 -1.83 1.88
N VAL A 42 2.13 -2.36 3.00
CA VAL A 42 2.83 -2.32 4.27
C VAL A 42 2.79 -3.68 4.96
N TRP A 43 3.87 -4.02 5.63
CA TRP A 43 3.92 -5.14 6.55
C TRP A 43 3.76 -4.67 7.98
N TRP A 44 2.79 -5.25 8.68
CA TRP A 44 2.52 -5.02 10.09
C TRP A 44 3.09 -6.17 10.90
N SER A 45 4.13 -5.91 11.67
CA SER A 45 4.67 -6.91 12.60
C SER A 45 3.74 -7.06 13.80
N ARG A 46 3.52 -8.30 14.23
CA ARG A 46 2.77 -8.60 15.46
C ARG A 46 3.58 -8.30 16.72
N LEU A 47 4.87 -8.17 16.56
CA LEU A 47 5.81 -7.79 17.60
C LEU A 47 6.60 -6.58 17.12
N SER A 48 6.49 -5.46 17.82
CA SER A 48 7.37 -4.32 17.59
C SER A 48 8.68 -4.54 18.33
N GLN A 49 9.78 -4.39 17.62
CA GLN A 49 11.06 -4.18 18.27
C GLN A 49 11.15 -2.69 18.60
N PRO A 50 11.13 -2.29 19.89
CA PRO A 50 11.28 -0.89 20.23
C PRO A 50 12.68 -0.44 19.82
N HIS A 51 12.77 0.64 19.05
CA HIS A 51 14.01 1.37 18.88
C HIS A 51 14.25 2.17 20.15
N LEU A 52 14.82 1.50 21.17
CA LEU A 52 15.19 2.17 22.41
C LEU A 52 16.54 2.84 22.19
N HIS A 53 16.55 4.17 22.28
CA HIS A 53 17.76 4.94 22.49
C HIS A 53 17.89 5.18 23.99
N SER A 54 18.86 4.55 24.61
CA SER A 54 19.18 4.76 26.01
C SER A 54 20.66 5.09 26.17
N TRP A 55 20.94 5.96 27.11
CA TRP A 55 22.29 6.21 27.59
C TRP A 55 22.57 5.19 28.69
N SER A 56 23.45 4.24 28.43
CA SER A 56 23.96 3.28 29.45
C SER A 56 25.40 3.56 29.72
N GLU A 57 25.84 3.25 30.92
CA GLU A 57 27.26 3.24 31.27
C GLU A 57 27.99 2.23 30.36
N PRO A 58 29.26 2.47 29.99
CA PRO A 58 29.99 1.57 29.07
C PRO A 58 30.08 0.12 29.55
N ASP A 59 30.02 -0.10 30.86
CA ASP A 59 30.18 -1.41 31.48
C ASP A 59 28.84 -2.11 31.80
N ASP A 60 27.69 -1.46 31.59
CA ASP A 60 26.35 -2.02 31.78
C ASP A 60 25.48 -1.84 30.53
N PRO A 61 25.74 -2.58 29.44
CA PRO A 61 24.98 -2.46 28.22
C PRO A 61 23.55 -2.95 28.42
N LEU A 62 22.58 -2.14 28.03
CA LEU A 62 21.18 -2.54 27.97
C LEU A 62 21.00 -3.77 27.07
N ARG A 63 20.61 -4.87 27.66
CA ARG A 63 20.27 -6.11 26.96
C ARG A 63 18.77 -6.09 26.67
N LEU A 64 18.41 -5.92 25.41
CA LEU A 64 17.04 -6.15 24.94
C LEU A 64 16.80 -7.66 24.93
N GLN A 65 15.81 -8.13 25.68
CA GLN A 65 15.32 -9.50 25.52
C GLN A 65 14.45 -9.54 24.27
N GLU A 66 14.91 -10.25 23.23
CA GLU A 66 14.04 -10.61 22.11
C GLU A 66 12.99 -11.60 22.62
N LEU A 67 11.72 -11.21 22.51
CA LEU A 67 10.62 -12.16 22.68
C LEU A 67 10.65 -13.10 21.46
N SER A 68 11.16 -14.30 21.65
CA SER A 68 11.14 -15.32 20.61
C SER A 68 9.68 -15.68 20.26
N ALA A 69 9.40 -15.82 18.97
CA ALA A 69 8.12 -16.35 18.53
C ALA A 69 7.98 -17.79 19.05
N ASP A 70 6.85 -18.09 19.70
CA ASP A 70 6.50 -19.48 20.02
C ASP A 70 6.46 -20.29 18.71
N LYS A 71 7.15 -21.42 18.67
CA LYS A 71 7.17 -22.30 17.48
C LYS A 71 5.78 -22.88 17.15
N ASN A 72 4.87 -22.90 18.12
CA ASN A 72 3.50 -23.39 18.00
C ASN A 72 2.49 -22.27 17.69
N ASP A 73 2.94 -21.02 17.49
CA ASP A 73 2.04 -19.92 17.15
C ASP A 73 1.50 -20.10 15.71
N PRO A 74 0.18 -20.31 15.53
CA PRO A 74 -0.40 -20.55 14.21
C PRO A 74 -0.45 -19.29 13.34
N ASP A 75 -0.30 -18.12 13.93
CA ASP A 75 -0.40 -16.87 13.23
C ASP A 75 0.94 -16.44 12.58
N PRO A 76 0.94 -15.83 11.40
CA PRO A 76 2.15 -15.32 10.76
C PRO A 76 2.78 -14.21 11.60
N GLN A 77 4.10 -14.07 11.56
CA GLN A 77 4.82 -13.03 12.33
C GLN A 77 4.46 -11.60 11.90
N ALA A 78 4.12 -11.43 10.65
CA ALA A 78 3.70 -10.15 10.10
C ALA A 78 2.56 -10.34 9.10
N LEU A 79 1.73 -9.31 8.97
CA LEU A 79 0.59 -9.27 8.06
C LEU A 79 0.85 -8.25 6.95
N ALA A 80 0.73 -8.67 5.70
CA ALA A 80 0.74 -7.76 4.56
C ALA A 80 -0.62 -7.07 4.45
N CYS A 81 -0.60 -5.79 4.10
CA CYS A 81 -1.79 -4.98 3.90
C CYS A 81 -1.59 -4.05 2.71
N TYR A 82 -2.54 -4.07 1.78
CA TYR A 82 -2.69 -3.02 0.76
C TYR A 82 -3.40 -1.83 1.36
N GLY A 83 -2.96 -0.63 0.97
CA GLY A 83 -3.65 0.59 1.32
C GLY A 83 -3.72 1.59 0.17
N MET A 84 -4.82 2.33 0.11
CA MET A 84 -4.93 3.52 -0.70
C MET A 84 -5.36 4.69 0.17
N LEU A 85 -4.61 5.79 0.08
CA LEU A 85 -4.95 7.07 0.67
C LEU A 85 -5.65 7.96 -0.35
N SER A 86 -6.86 8.42 -0.04
CA SER A 86 -7.56 9.51 -0.71
C SER A 86 -7.13 10.84 -0.09
N PRO A 87 -6.27 11.66 -0.71
CA PRO A 87 -5.69 12.82 -0.06
C PRO A 87 -6.68 13.95 0.19
N GLU A 88 -7.77 14.04 -0.57
CA GLU A 88 -8.80 15.06 -0.42
C GLU A 88 -9.63 14.85 0.85
N SER A 89 -10.06 13.61 1.10
CA SER A 89 -10.84 13.25 2.28
C SER A 89 -9.99 12.81 3.48
N GLY A 90 -8.71 12.49 3.25
CA GLY A 90 -7.85 11.84 4.23
C GLY A 90 -8.20 10.37 4.49
N ARG A 91 -9.18 9.83 3.78
CA ARG A 91 -9.67 8.45 3.97
C ARG A 91 -8.65 7.42 3.51
N MET A 92 -8.54 6.36 4.31
CA MET A 92 -7.76 5.18 3.95
C MET A 92 -8.69 4.03 3.54
N HIS A 93 -8.30 3.31 2.50
CA HIS A 93 -8.93 2.06 2.07
C HIS A 93 -7.93 0.93 2.27
N LEU A 94 -8.23 -0.04 3.12
CA LEU A 94 -7.30 -1.09 3.55
C LEU A 94 -7.84 -2.48 3.25
N ARG A 95 -6.96 -3.38 2.78
CA ARG A 95 -7.23 -4.83 2.69
C ARG A 95 -5.99 -5.61 3.12
N PHE A 96 -6.16 -6.47 4.10
CA PHE A 96 -5.13 -7.41 4.51
C PHE A 96 -5.03 -8.58 3.53
N VAL A 97 -3.84 -9.16 3.46
CA VAL A 97 -3.51 -10.26 2.53
C VAL A 97 -3.19 -11.51 3.32
N SER A 98 -3.72 -12.64 2.91
CA SER A 98 -3.29 -13.95 3.37
C SER A 98 -2.03 -14.35 2.58
N GLY A 99 -0.87 -14.27 3.21
CA GLY A 99 0.41 -14.48 2.57
C GLY A 99 1.11 -13.17 2.18
N ARG A 100 1.51 -13.02 0.92
CA ARG A 100 2.29 -11.87 0.43
C ARG A 100 1.65 -11.20 -0.78
N PRO A 101 1.96 -9.91 -1.03
CA PRO A 101 1.58 -9.22 -2.26
C PRO A 101 2.14 -9.92 -3.49
N VAL A 102 1.24 -10.22 -4.44
CA VAL A 102 1.55 -10.77 -5.77
C VAL A 102 0.61 -10.14 -6.80
N SER A 103 0.91 -10.28 -8.08
CA SER A 103 0.13 -9.64 -9.15
C SER A 103 -1.37 -9.95 -9.12
N GLN A 104 -1.76 -11.19 -8.79
CA GLN A 104 -3.17 -11.57 -8.67
C GLN A 104 -3.85 -10.83 -7.52
N VAL A 105 -3.23 -10.81 -6.35
CA VAL A 105 -3.76 -10.09 -5.17
C VAL A 105 -3.86 -8.60 -5.44
N THR A 106 -2.90 -8.03 -6.21
CA THR A 106 -2.97 -6.63 -6.65
C THR A 106 -4.21 -6.39 -7.51
N THR A 107 -4.50 -7.26 -8.49
CA THR A 107 -5.70 -7.09 -9.33
C THR A 107 -7.00 -7.23 -8.54
N ASP A 108 -7.06 -8.15 -7.57
CA ASP A 108 -8.22 -8.32 -6.70
C ASP A 108 -8.43 -7.09 -5.79
N PHE A 109 -7.33 -6.51 -5.28
CA PHE A 109 -7.40 -5.25 -4.55
C PHE A 109 -7.90 -4.10 -5.42
N LEU A 110 -7.39 -3.95 -6.64
CA LEU A 110 -7.83 -2.91 -7.57
C LEU A 110 -9.31 -3.05 -7.95
N GLN A 111 -9.79 -4.28 -8.14
CA GLN A 111 -11.21 -4.54 -8.39
C GLN A 111 -12.08 -4.05 -7.23
N TRP A 112 -11.77 -4.47 -6.02
CA TRP A 112 -12.46 -4.04 -4.81
C TRP A 112 -12.38 -2.51 -4.63
N LEU A 113 -11.22 -1.92 -4.90
CA LEU A 113 -11.01 -0.48 -4.77
C LEU A 113 -11.90 0.31 -5.74
N CYS A 114 -12.08 -0.17 -6.98
CA CYS A 114 -13.02 0.42 -7.93
C CYS A 114 -14.46 0.46 -7.39
N GLU A 115 -14.90 -0.61 -6.71
CA GLU A 115 -16.21 -0.67 -6.08
C GLU A 115 -16.35 0.39 -4.96
N GLN A 116 -15.29 0.55 -4.13
CA GLN A 116 -15.28 1.57 -3.08
C GLN A 116 -15.34 3.00 -3.64
N VAL A 117 -14.59 3.28 -4.71
CA VAL A 117 -14.55 4.58 -5.38
C VAL A 117 -15.88 4.85 -6.12
N GLN A 118 -16.46 3.82 -6.73
CA GLN A 118 -17.78 3.90 -7.38
C GLN A 118 -18.88 4.21 -6.37
N ALA A 119 -18.87 3.59 -5.20
CA ALA A 119 -19.83 3.85 -4.13
C ALA A 119 -19.78 5.30 -3.61
N GLN A 120 -18.66 6.01 -3.83
CA GLN A 120 -18.53 7.45 -3.55
C GLN A 120 -19.00 8.34 -4.71
N GLY A 121 -19.60 7.78 -5.75
CA GLY A 121 -20.07 8.50 -6.94
C GLY A 121 -18.97 8.93 -7.90
N LYS A 122 -17.72 8.50 -7.66
CA LYS A 122 -16.58 8.81 -8.55
C LYS A 122 -16.53 7.84 -9.74
N ARG A 123 -16.07 8.32 -10.89
CA ARG A 123 -16.01 7.54 -12.14
C ARG A 123 -14.59 7.35 -12.67
N VAL A 124 -13.65 8.10 -12.15
CA VAL A 124 -12.24 8.03 -12.56
C VAL A 124 -11.38 8.05 -11.31
N LEU A 125 -10.42 7.12 -11.25
CA LEU A 125 -9.39 7.05 -10.23
C LEU A 125 -8.03 7.29 -10.88
N VAL A 126 -7.34 8.35 -10.47
CA VAL A 126 -5.91 8.54 -10.75
C VAL A 126 -5.14 7.82 -9.65
N LEU A 127 -4.54 6.69 -9.99
CA LEU A 127 -3.84 5.82 -9.05
C LEU A 127 -2.33 6.07 -9.11
N ILE A 128 -1.79 6.64 -8.04
CA ILE A 128 -0.37 6.96 -7.87
C ILE A 128 0.26 5.88 -7.02
N TRP A 129 1.24 5.17 -7.56
CA TRP A 129 1.91 4.05 -6.91
C TRP A 129 3.34 3.84 -7.39
N ASP A 130 4.09 2.99 -6.71
CA ASP A 130 5.47 2.70 -7.05
C ASP A 130 5.60 1.70 -8.21
N ASN A 131 6.86 1.34 -8.53
CA ASN A 131 7.19 0.38 -9.57
C ASN A 131 7.56 -1.00 -8.98
N ALA A 132 6.92 -1.45 -7.91
CA ALA A 132 7.11 -2.82 -7.43
C ALA A 132 6.85 -3.82 -8.55
N SER A 133 7.56 -4.93 -8.56
CA SER A 133 7.52 -5.91 -9.67
C SER A 133 6.10 -6.45 -9.93
N TRP A 134 5.30 -6.62 -8.88
CA TRP A 134 3.90 -7.03 -8.99
C TRP A 134 2.99 -5.93 -9.51
N HIS A 135 3.30 -4.63 -9.30
CA HIS A 135 2.55 -3.49 -9.86
C HIS A 135 2.78 -3.32 -11.36
N VAL A 136 4.00 -3.54 -11.83
CA VAL A 136 4.37 -3.36 -13.24
C VAL A 136 4.37 -4.67 -14.03
N SER A 137 3.89 -5.76 -13.44
CA SER A 137 3.80 -7.07 -14.06
C SER A 137 2.94 -7.06 -15.33
N LYS A 138 3.18 -8.02 -16.23
CA LYS A 138 2.36 -8.21 -17.42
C LYS A 138 0.89 -8.44 -17.06
N GLN A 139 0.63 -9.23 -16.01
CA GLN A 139 -0.70 -9.54 -15.53
C GLN A 139 -1.47 -8.27 -15.13
N VAL A 140 -0.89 -7.43 -14.27
CA VAL A 140 -1.54 -6.19 -13.81
C VAL A 140 -1.75 -5.20 -14.97
N LYS A 141 -0.77 -5.04 -15.86
CA LYS A 141 -0.91 -4.17 -17.03
C LYS A 141 -2.00 -4.66 -18.01
N THR A 142 -2.11 -5.97 -18.18
CA THR A 142 -3.15 -6.57 -19.02
C THR A 142 -4.52 -6.35 -18.38
N TRP A 143 -4.67 -6.64 -17.09
CA TRP A 143 -5.90 -6.43 -16.35
C TRP A 143 -6.36 -4.96 -16.41
N LEU A 144 -5.46 -3.99 -16.18
CA LEU A 144 -5.77 -2.55 -16.27
C LEU A 144 -6.28 -2.15 -17.66
N ARG A 145 -5.67 -2.69 -18.73
CA ARG A 145 -6.09 -2.41 -20.10
C ARG A 145 -7.49 -2.97 -20.37
N GLU A 146 -7.72 -4.24 -20.02
CA GLU A 146 -9.00 -4.93 -20.22
C GLU A 146 -10.11 -4.30 -19.40
N HIS A 147 -9.86 -4.01 -18.12
CA HIS A 147 -10.78 -3.29 -17.25
C HIS A 147 -11.18 -1.92 -17.85
N ASN A 148 -10.20 -1.11 -18.22
CA ASN A 148 -10.46 0.20 -18.80
C ASN A 148 -11.15 0.14 -20.19
N GLN A 149 -10.90 -0.92 -20.96
CA GLN A 149 -11.59 -1.15 -22.22
C GLN A 149 -13.06 -1.49 -21.97
N ALA A 150 -13.33 -2.38 -21.03
CA ALA A 150 -14.69 -2.74 -20.65
C ALA A 150 -15.48 -1.53 -20.14
N VAL A 151 -14.86 -0.68 -19.29
CA VAL A 151 -15.48 0.57 -18.82
C VAL A 151 -15.88 1.51 -19.98
N ARG A 152 -15.07 1.59 -21.04
CA ARG A 152 -15.39 2.43 -22.21
C ARG A 152 -16.55 1.89 -23.06
N GLN A 153 -16.82 0.59 -22.97
CA GLN A 153 -17.87 -0.08 -23.73
C GLN A 153 -19.22 -0.08 -23.00
N GLU A 154 -19.26 0.35 -21.74
CA GLU A 154 -20.48 0.43 -20.96
C GLU A 154 -21.38 1.55 -21.51
N ALA A 155 -22.58 1.17 -21.92
CA ALA A 155 -23.54 2.08 -22.57
C ALA A 155 -24.25 3.03 -21.58
N GLN A 156 -24.23 2.72 -20.29
CA GLN A 156 -24.94 3.49 -19.27
C GLN A 156 -23.94 4.22 -18.35
N PRO A 157 -23.81 5.56 -18.46
CA PRO A 157 -22.88 6.33 -17.62
C PRO A 157 -23.15 6.22 -16.12
N GLU A 158 -24.41 6.01 -15.73
CA GLU A 158 -24.84 6.01 -14.32
C GLU A 158 -24.38 4.78 -13.56
N THR A 159 -24.24 3.64 -14.22
CA THR A 159 -23.78 2.37 -13.66
C THR A 159 -22.34 2.03 -14.03
N ALA A 160 -21.70 2.90 -14.80
CA ALA A 160 -20.35 2.64 -15.30
C ALA A 160 -19.33 2.42 -14.19
N ARG A 161 -18.50 1.39 -14.37
CA ARG A 161 -17.37 1.08 -13.48
C ARG A 161 -16.35 2.22 -13.47
N VAL A 162 -15.51 2.25 -12.46
CA VAL A 162 -14.46 3.26 -12.30
C VAL A 162 -13.33 3.01 -13.29
N ARG A 163 -12.99 4.00 -14.10
CA ARG A 163 -11.79 3.98 -14.95
C ARG A 163 -10.54 4.27 -14.11
N ILE A 164 -9.49 3.47 -14.25
CA ILE A 164 -8.21 3.68 -13.57
C ILE A 164 -7.21 4.35 -14.53
N ILE A 165 -6.61 5.45 -14.10
CA ILE A 165 -5.49 6.10 -14.77
C ILE A 165 -4.23 5.85 -13.93
N PRO A 166 -3.39 4.87 -14.28
CA PRO A 166 -2.20 4.56 -13.51
C PRO A 166 -1.11 5.63 -13.69
N CYS A 167 -0.51 6.03 -12.58
CA CYS A 167 0.60 6.96 -12.52
C CYS A 167 1.72 6.36 -11.68
N TRP A 168 2.68 5.71 -12.34
CA TRP A 168 3.83 5.15 -11.65
C TRP A 168 4.79 6.25 -11.22
N LEU A 169 5.25 6.15 -9.98
CA LEU A 169 6.27 7.04 -9.41
C LEU A 169 7.67 6.66 -9.94
N PRO A 170 8.61 7.60 -9.94
CA PRO A 170 10.01 7.28 -10.22
C PRO A 170 10.53 6.21 -9.27
N THR A 171 11.41 5.34 -9.76
CA THR A 171 12.05 4.30 -8.94
C THR A 171 12.79 4.94 -7.75
N LYS A 172 12.73 4.32 -6.58
CA LYS A 172 13.38 4.78 -5.34
C LYS A 172 12.96 6.20 -4.92
N SER A 173 11.68 6.55 -5.12
CA SER A 173 11.14 7.88 -4.75
C SER A 173 9.94 7.77 -3.80
N PRO A 174 10.05 7.09 -2.64
CA PRO A 174 8.94 6.91 -1.71
C PRO A 174 8.39 8.23 -1.17
N TRP A 175 9.23 9.26 -1.03
CA TRP A 175 8.79 10.61 -0.61
C TRP A 175 7.76 11.27 -1.54
N LEU A 176 7.57 10.75 -2.75
CA LEU A 176 6.52 11.18 -3.67
C LEU A 176 5.18 10.46 -3.44
N ASN A 177 5.17 9.41 -2.61
CA ASN A 177 3.97 8.68 -2.23
C ASN A 177 3.43 9.20 -0.88
N ARG A 178 2.31 9.89 -0.91
CA ARG A 178 1.72 10.52 0.29
C ARG A 178 1.21 9.54 1.35
N ILE A 179 1.09 8.26 1.02
CA ILE A 179 0.66 7.24 1.98
C ILE A 179 1.79 6.82 2.92
N GLU A 180 3.05 6.92 2.51
CA GLU A 180 4.21 6.48 3.29
C GLU A 180 4.27 7.07 4.73
N PRO A 181 4.07 8.39 4.94
CA PRO A 181 4.00 8.93 6.29
C PRO A 181 2.88 8.33 7.15
N LYS A 182 1.77 7.91 6.54
CA LYS A 182 0.66 7.26 7.26
C LYS A 182 1.10 5.93 7.85
N TRP A 183 1.90 5.16 7.10
CA TRP A 183 2.45 3.90 7.59
C TRP A 183 3.41 4.10 8.76
N VAL A 184 4.30 5.09 8.67
CA VAL A 184 5.24 5.42 9.75
C VAL A 184 4.51 5.77 11.04
N HIS A 185 3.50 6.65 10.96
CA HIS A 185 2.72 7.06 12.12
C HIS A 185 1.87 5.90 12.67
N GLY A 186 1.22 5.13 11.80
CA GLY A 186 0.44 3.96 12.18
C GLY A 186 1.27 2.91 12.91
N LYS A 187 2.46 2.58 12.39
CA LYS A 187 3.37 1.61 13.05
C LYS A 187 3.73 2.04 14.47
N ARG A 188 3.97 3.32 14.70
CA ARG A 188 4.31 3.85 16.04
C ARG A 188 3.12 3.79 17.01
N ALA A 189 1.91 4.02 16.50
CA ALA A 189 0.71 4.12 17.33
C ALA A 189 0.06 2.77 17.66
N ILE A 190 0.18 1.78 16.76
CA ILE A 190 -0.61 0.54 16.80
C ILE A 190 0.09 -0.56 17.60
N VAL A 191 1.42 -0.72 17.44
CA VAL A 191 2.13 -1.87 17.99
C VAL A 191 2.60 -1.61 19.40
N GLU A 192 2.17 -2.47 20.30
CA GLU A 192 2.55 -2.42 21.71
C GLU A 192 3.84 -3.22 21.93
N PRO A 193 4.91 -2.61 22.48
CA PRO A 193 6.19 -3.28 22.61
C PRO A 193 6.20 -4.38 23.70
N ALA A 194 5.23 -4.35 24.62
CA ALA A 194 5.24 -5.23 25.79
C ALA A 194 4.73 -6.65 25.53
N ARG A 195 4.00 -6.88 24.45
CA ARG A 195 3.45 -8.20 24.13
C ARG A 195 3.27 -8.42 22.64
N LYS A 196 3.25 -9.69 22.24
CA LYS A 196 2.90 -10.09 20.88
C LYS A 196 1.38 -10.04 20.68
N LEU A 197 0.93 -9.38 19.63
CA LEU A 197 -0.47 -9.34 19.26
C LEU A 197 -0.88 -10.60 18.49
N SER A 198 -2.15 -11.03 18.58
CA SER A 198 -2.68 -11.99 17.62
C SER A 198 -2.88 -11.33 16.24
N ALA A 199 -2.94 -12.13 15.18
CA ALA A 199 -3.18 -11.60 13.84
C ALA A 199 -4.54 -10.86 13.75
N ARG A 200 -5.56 -11.34 14.46
CA ARG A 200 -6.87 -10.71 14.54
C ARG A 200 -6.82 -9.38 15.26
N GLU A 201 -6.15 -9.33 16.42
CA GLU A 201 -6.01 -8.11 17.21
C GLU A 201 -5.23 -7.04 16.44
N LEU A 202 -4.14 -7.42 15.78
CA LEU A 202 -3.35 -6.49 14.97
C LEU A 202 -4.21 -5.90 13.84
N ARG A 203 -4.98 -6.71 13.11
CA ARG A 203 -5.89 -6.22 12.07
C ARG A 203 -6.92 -5.24 12.62
N GLN A 204 -7.52 -5.58 13.77
CA GLN A 204 -8.51 -4.70 14.41
C GLN A 204 -7.88 -3.35 14.75
N ARG A 205 -6.73 -3.32 15.41
CA ARG A 205 -6.04 -2.07 15.78
C ARG A 205 -5.67 -1.22 14.57
N VAL A 206 -5.22 -1.84 13.49
CA VAL A 206 -4.92 -1.13 12.24
C VAL A 206 -6.18 -0.51 11.64
N CYS A 207 -7.26 -1.28 11.56
CA CYS A 207 -8.54 -0.77 11.04
C CYS A 207 -9.09 0.36 11.91
N ASP A 208 -9.06 0.22 13.23
CA ASP A 208 -9.52 1.24 14.17
C ASP A 208 -8.69 2.53 14.04
N TYR A 209 -7.36 2.40 13.94
CA TYR A 209 -6.46 3.55 13.78
C TYR A 209 -6.74 4.35 12.50
N PHE A 210 -7.01 3.66 11.40
CA PHE A 210 -7.27 4.31 10.10
C PHE A 210 -8.76 4.58 9.84
N GLY A 211 -9.65 4.22 10.75
CA GLY A 211 -11.09 4.38 10.60
C GLY A 211 -11.67 3.52 9.47
N CYS A 212 -11.15 2.30 9.28
CA CYS A 212 -11.58 1.37 8.25
C CYS A 212 -12.35 0.20 8.86
N GLU A 213 -13.30 -0.34 8.09
CA GLU A 213 -13.94 -1.61 8.45
C GLU A 213 -13.03 -2.80 8.19
N GLN A 214 -13.11 -3.82 9.04
CA GLN A 214 -12.47 -5.09 8.76
C GLN A 214 -13.21 -5.80 7.61
N THR A 215 -12.46 -6.16 6.59
CA THR A 215 -12.94 -6.94 5.45
C THR A 215 -12.25 -8.29 5.41
N GLU A 216 -12.77 -9.21 4.61
CA GLU A 216 -12.12 -10.49 4.34
C GLU A 216 -10.71 -10.30 3.77
N LEU A 217 -9.83 -11.27 4.06
CA LEU A 217 -8.47 -11.26 3.54
C LEU A 217 -8.46 -11.44 2.02
N LEU A 218 -7.60 -10.71 1.36
CA LEU A 218 -7.24 -11.03 -0.02
C LEU A 218 -6.40 -12.31 -0.01
N THR A 219 -6.81 -13.31 -0.76
CA THR A 219 -6.13 -14.61 -0.85
C THR A 219 -5.64 -14.85 -2.26
N GLN A 220 -4.43 -15.39 -2.39
CA GLN A 220 -3.98 -15.90 -3.67
C GLN A 220 -4.83 -17.12 -4.02
N LYS A 221 -5.56 -17.07 -5.13
CA LYS A 221 -6.26 -18.26 -5.65
C LYS A 221 -5.19 -19.24 -6.09
N VAL A 222 -5.20 -20.41 -5.47
CA VAL A 222 -4.38 -21.54 -5.93
C VAL A 222 -5.04 -22.06 -7.19
N SER A 223 -4.39 -21.87 -8.32
CA SER A 223 -4.80 -22.43 -9.62
C SER A 223 -4.25 -23.84 -9.79
#